data_40d9548cd67535323c3d473ebdc92eb6
#
_entry.id   40d9548cd67535323c3d473ebdc92eb6
#
_cell.length_a   1.000
_cell.length_b   1.000
_cell.length_c   1.000
_cell.angle_alpha   90.00
_cell.angle_beta   90.00
_cell.angle_gamma   90.00
#
_symmetry.space_group_name_H-M   'P 1'
#
loop_
_entity.id
_entity.type
_entity.pdbx_description
1 polymer ?
#
loop_
_entity_poly.entity_id
_entity_poly.type
_entity_poly.pdbx_seq_one_letter_code
_entity_poly.pdbx_strand_id
1 'polypeptide(L)'
;GWCLLGGGSRIVKVTSMVVPVMGIAYIGISLLVVIINIQNVPAMFVRIFEEAFDFKAIFGAFSGSAMMQGIRRGLYSNEAGIGSAPNASASANVSHPVKQGLVQMLSVFIDTLLLCTATAMMCMSSGIDPAKELQGAPWVQASLQESLGSFGPIFITVAMVFFAFTTLLGNCFYCDNLL
;
A
#
# COMPACT_ATOMS: atom_id res chain seq x y z
N GLY A 1 22.94 -7.94 3.88
CA GLY A 1 23.88 -8.73 4.64
C GLY A 1 23.82 -8.49 6.14
N TRP A 2 24.11 -7.27 6.61
CA TRP A 2 24.24 -6.95 8.06
C TRP A 2 22.97 -7.22 8.88
N CYS A 3 21.79 -6.94 8.35
CA CYS A 3 20.50 -7.24 9.02
C CYS A 3 20.24 -8.75 9.12
N LEU A 4 20.59 -9.51 8.10
CA LEU A 4 20.34 -10.96 8.04
C LEU A 4 21.29 -11.75 8.96
N LEU A 5 22.55 -11.30 9.10
CA LEU A 5 23.53 -11.94 9.98
C LEU A 5 23.21 -11.80 11.48
N GLY A 6 22.25 -10.95 11.84
CA GLY A 6 21.83 -10.72 13.23
C GLY A 6 20.60 -11.51 13.70
N GLY A 7 20.03 -12.37 12.83
CA GLY A 7 18.83 -13.15 13.15
C GLY A 7 17.54 -12.32 13.26
N GLY A 8 16.43 -12.99 13.58
CA GLY A 8 15.08 -12.41 13.62
C GLY A 8 14.95 -11.19 14.55
N SER A 9 15.62 -11.17 15.70
CA SER A 9 15.54 -10.05 16.65
C SER A 9 16.08 -8.73 16.08
N ARG A 10 17.12 -8.78 15.24
CA ARG A 10 17.67 -7.59 14.57
C ARG A 10 16.78 -7.12 13.44
N ILE A 11 16.18 -8.04 12.69
CA ILE A 11 15.20 -7.74 11.65
C ILE A 11 14.02 -6.98 12.27
N VAL A 12 13.42 -7.48 13.34
CA VAL A 12 12.32 -6.82 14.05
C VAL A 12 12.70 -5.42 14.52
N LYS A 13 13.89 -5.23 15.10
CA LYS A 13 14.35 -3.92 15.58
C LYS A 13 14.49 -2.90 14.44
N VAL A 14 15.03 -3.30 13.30
CA VAL A 14 15.19 -2.42 12.14
C VAL A 14 13.84 -2.08 11.53
N THR A 15 12.97 -3.07 11.30
CA THR A 15 11.65 -2.87 10.70
C THR A 15 10.73 -2.05 11.59
N SER A 16 10.74 -2.25 12.92
CA SER A 16 9.92 -1.47 13.86
C SER A 16 10.24 0.03 13.86
N MET A 17 11.45 0.42 13.46
CA MET A 17 11.84 1.82 13.34
C MET A 17 11.59 2.38 11.93
N VAL A 18 11.95 1.61 10.90
CA VAL A 18 11.90 2.05 9.49
C VAL A 18 10.46 2.15 8.99
N VAL A 19 9.61 1.15 9.29
CA VAL A 19 8.25 1.07 8.74
C VAL A 19 7.36 2.24 9.19
N PRO A 20 7.30 2.64 10.47
CA PRO A 20 6.49 3.79 10.87
C PRO A 20 6.98 5.12 10.26
N VAL A 21 8.29 5.34 10.22
CA VAL A 21 8.87 6.56 9.63
C VAL A 21 8.53 6.65 8.15
N MET A 22 8.69 5.56 7.42
CA MET A 22 8.38 5.45 6.01
C MET A 22 6.88 5.64 5.74
N GLY A 23 6.01 5.01 6.55
CA GLY A 23 4.56 5.14 6.44
C GLY A 23 4.08 6.57 6.69
N ILE A 24 4.57 7.22 7.74
CA ILE A 24 4.24 8.63 8.06
C ILE A 24 4.72 9.57 6.95
N ALA A 25 5.95 9.39 6.46
CA ALA A 25 6.47 10.19 5.36
C ALA A 25 5.63 10.03 4.08
N TYR A 26 5.25 8.80 3.76
CA TYR A 26 4.41 8.51 2.59
C TYR A 26 3.02 9.14 2.69
N ILE A 27 2.34 8.98 3.84
CA ILE A 27 1.03 9.60 4.10
C ILE A 27 1.15 11.13 4.06
N GLY A 28 2.21 11.70 4.65
CA GLY A 28 2.44 13.13 4.64
C GLY A 28 2.58 13.71 3.22
N ILE A 29 3.37 13.07 2.36
CA ILE A 29 3.51 13.48 0.95
C ILE A 29 2.19 13.27 0.18
N SER A 30 1.48 12.17 0.42
CA SER A 30 0.18 11.92 -0.21
C SER A 30 -0.84 13.02 0.15
N LEU A 31 -0.91 13.40 1.42
CA LEU A 31 -1.77 14.50 1.87
C LEU A 31 -1.36 15.83 1.26
N LEU A 32 -0.06 16.11 1.16
CA LEU A 32 0.46 17.32 0.52
C LEU A 32 0.03 17.38 -0.95
N VAL A 33 0.14 16.29 -1.70
CA VAL A 33 -0.32 16.22 -3.10
C VAL A 33 -1.83 16.47 -3.21
N VAL A 34 -2.62 15.89 -2.33
CA VAL A 34 -4.08 16.11 -2.30
C VAL A 34 -4.41 17.56 -1.99
N ILE A 35 -3.69 18.21 -1.08
CA ILE A 35 -3.89 19.63 -0.74
C ILE A 35 -3.52 20.52 -1.93
N ILE A 36 -2.42 20.25 -2.62
CA ILE A 36 -2.03 20.99 -3.83
C ILE A 36 -3.10 20.88 -4.91
N ASN A 37 -3.69 19.69 -5.07
CA ASN A 37 -4.69 19.42 -6.09
C ASN A 37 -6.14 19.46 -5.54
N ILE A 38 -6.39 20.24 -4.50
CA ILE A 38 -7.70 20.26 -3.81
C ILE A 38 -8.87 20.62 -4.74
N GLN A 39 -8.60 21.37 -5.80
CA GLN A 39 -9.60 21.75 -6.79
C GLN A 39 -10.12 20.54 -7.59
N ASN A 40 -9.29 19.51 -7.77
CA ASN A 40 -9.64 18.30 -8.51
C ASN A 40 -10.35 17.26 -7.62
N VAL A 41 -10.27 17.41 -6.29
CA VAL A 41 -10.84 16.45 -5.35
C VAL A 41 -12.36 16.27 -5.51
N PRO A 42 -13.18 17.32 -5.66
CA PRO A 42 -14.62 17.14 -5.89
C PRO A 42 -14.93 16.39 -7.16
N ALA A 43 -14.25 16.73 -8.27
CA ALA A 43 -14.41 16.06 -9.55
C ALA A 43 -14.00 14.58 -9.48
N MET A 44 -12.93 14.27 -8.74
CA MET A 44 -12.50 12.90 -8.46
C MET A 44 -13.59 12.08 -7.75
N PHE A 45 -14.21 12.62 -6.70
CA PHE A 45 -15.28 11.92 -6.00
C PHE A 45 -16.51 11.71 -6.90
N VAL A 46 -16.91 12.72 -7.66
CA VAL A 46 -18.01 12.57 -8.64
C VAL A 46 -17.71 11.42 -9.61
N ARG A 47 -16.50 11.40 -10.18
CA ARG A 47 -16.06 10.33 -11.08
C ARG A 47 -16.08 8.94 -10.43
N ILE A 48 -15.58 8.82 -9.17
CA ILE A 48 -15.63 7.54 -8.44
C ILE A 48 -17.07 7.05 -8.30
N PHE A 49 -18.00 7.91 -7.92
CA PHE A 49 -19.41 7.53 -7.75
C PHE A 49 -20.08 7.22 -9.09
N GLU A 50 -19.86 8.02 -10.13
CA GLU A 50 -20.42 7.79 -11.46
C GLU A 50 -19.94 6.45 -12.04
N GLU A 51 -18.64 6.18 -11.98
CA GLU A 51 -18.05 4.94 -12.50
C GLU A 51 -18.45 3.71 -11.65
N ALA A 52 -18.58 3.88 -10.32
CA ALA A 52 -18.99 2.81 -9.42
C ALA A 52 -20.46 2.38 -9.62
N PHE A 53 -21.34 3.30 -10.03
CA PHE A 53 -22.76 3.04 -10.24
C PHE A 53 -23.18 3.04 -11.71
N ASP A 54 -22.24 3.04 -12.65
CA ASP A 54 -22.53 2.85 -14.06
C ASP A 54 -22.91 1.38 -14.32
N PHE A 55 -24.22 1.11 -14.23
CA PHE A 55 -24.77 -0.24 -14.45
C PHE A 55 -24.51 -0.78 -15.87
N LYS A 56 -24.29 0.07 -16.86
CA LYS A 56 -23.93 -0.39 -18.21
C LYS A 56 -22.50 -0.92 -18.26
N ALA A 57 -21.58 -0.29 -17.52
CA ALA A 57 -20.21 -0.79 -17.35
C ALA A 57 -20.18 -2.05 -16.46
N ILE A 58 -21.04 -2.14 -15.44
CA ILE A 58 -21.13 -3.29 -14.53
C ILE A 58 -21.58 -4.57 -15.25
N PHE A 59 -22.49 -4.47 -16.22
CA PHE A 59 -23.00 -5.62 -16.99
C PHE A 59 -22.25 -5.87 -18.30
N GLY A 60 -21.31 -5.01 -18.69
CA GLY A 60 -20.41 -5.22 -19.81
C GLY A 60 -19.26 -6.20 -19.48
N ALA A 61 -18.74 -6.88 -20.49
CA ALA A 61 -17.64 -7.85 -20.33
C ALA A 61 -16.38 -7.26 -19.66
N PHE A 62 -16.24 -5.94 -19.65
CA PHE A 62 -15.12 -5.21 -19.05
C PHE A 62 -15.24 -5.05 -17.53
N SER A 63 -16.45 -4.92 -16.99
CA SER A 63 -16.69 -4.72 -15.55
C SER A 63 -16.39 -5.97 -14.73
N GLY A 64 -16.62 -7.14 -15.25
CA GLY A 64 -16.22 -8.40 -14.61
C GLY A 64 -14.71 -8.47 -14.37
N SER A 65 -13.90 -7.94 -15.28
CA SER A 65 -12.46 -7.93 -15.12
C SER A 65 -11.97 -6.87 -14.10
N ALA A 66 -12.58 -5.68 -14.07
CA ALA A 66 -12.24 -4.62 -13.11
C ALA A 66 -12.59 -5.04 -11.68
N MET A 67 -13.78 -5.58 -11.45
CA MET A 67 -14.20 -6.11 -10.17
C MET A 67 -13.31 -7.27 -9.71
N MET A 68 -12.98 -8.20 -10.62
CA MET A 68 -12.07 -9.31 -10.34
C MET A 68 -10.67 -8.81 -9.96
N GLN A 69 -10.13 -7.81 -10.66
CA GLN A 69 -8.84 -7.22 -10.34
C GLN A 69 -8.87 -6.49 -8.99
N GLY A 70 -9.96 -5.78 -8.68
CA GLY A 70 -10.15 -5.13 -7.38
C GLY A 70 -10.16 -6.14 -6.23
N ILE A 71 -10.92 -7.23 -6.35
CA ILE A 71 -10.98 -8.30 -5.36
C ILE A 71 -9.60 -8.96 -5.20
N ARG A 72 -8.94 -9.34 -6.31
CA ARG A 72 -7.60 -9.95 -6.26
C ARG A 72 -6.59 -9.06 -5.59
N ARG A 73 -6.57 -7.76 -5.91
CA ARG A 73 -5.63 -6.81 -5.30
C ARG A 73 -5.93 -6.57 -3.83
N GLY A 74 -7.20 -6.48 -3.44
CA GLY A 74 -7.60 -6.35 -2.04
C GLY A 74 -7.19 -7.57 -1.21
N LEU A 75 -7.43 -8.78 -1.70
CA LEU A 75 -7.01 -10.02 -1.06
C LEU A 75 -5.48 -10.12 -0.94
N TYR A 76 -4.76 -9.69 -1.96
CA TYR A 76 -3.30 -9.72 -1.97
C TYR A 76 -2.69 -8.69 -1.02
N SER A 77 -3.19 -7.44 -1.03
CA SER A 77 -2.72 -6.35 -0.14
C SER A 77 -2.91 -6.70 1.34
N ASN A 78 -4.01 -7.37 1.67
CA ASN A 78 -4.34 -7.77 3.04
C ASN A 78 -3.81 -9.15 3.42
N GLU A 79 -2.98 -9.77 2.55
CA GLU A 79 -2.41 -11.12 2.75
C GLU A 79 -3.47 -12.20 3.10
N ALA A 80 -4.71 -11.99 2.64
CA ALA A 80 -5.85 -12.84 2.98
C ALA A 80 -5.69 -14.25 2.40
N GLY A 81 -5.51 -15.24 3.27
CA GLY A 81 -5.35 -16.64 2.89
C GLY A 81 -3.94 -17.06 2.45
N ILE A 82 -2.96 -16.15 2.45
CA ILE A 82 -1.56 -16.46 2.06
C ILE A 82 -0.81 -17.17 3.19
N GLY A 83 -1.19 -16.91 4.46
CA GLY A 83 -0.58 -17.55 5.63
C GLY A 83 0.62 -16.81 6.23
N SER A 84 1.06 -15.70 5.66
CA SER A 84 2.17 -14.89 6.18
C SER A 84 1.85 -14.24 7.53
N ALA A 85 0.65 -13.68 7.70
CA ALA A 85 0.22 -13.08 8.96
C ALA A 85 0.14 -14.09 10.12
N PRO A 86 -0.43 -15.31 9.98
CA PRO A 86 -0.35 -16.35 10.99
C PRO A 86 1.08 -16.78 11.33
N ASN A 87 1.97 -16.87 10.34
CA ASN A 87 3.38 -17.23 10.56
C ASN A 87 4.09 -16.16 11.42
N ALA A 88 3.96 -14.87 11.06
CA ALA A 88 4.51 -13.78 11.87
C ALA A 88 3.91 -13.75 13.28
N SER A 89 2.62 -14.05 13.42
CA SER A 89 1.92 -14.06 14.70
C SER A 89 2.34 -15.20 15.61
N ALA A 90 2.79 -16.31 15.07
CA ALA A 90 3.23 -17.48 15.84
C ALA A 90 4.45 -17.18 16.73
N SER A 91 5.32 -16.25 16.32
CA SER A 91 6.50 -15.81 17.08
C SER A 91 6.22 -14.70 18.10
N ALA A 92 4.99 -14.18 18.14
CA ALA A 92 4.64 -13.06 19.03
C ALA A 92 4.53 -13.51 20.49
N ASN A 93 5.29 -12.85 21.37
CA ASN A 93 5.22 -13.10 22.81
C ASN A 93 4.07 -12.27 23.43
N VAL A 94 2.88 -12.82 23.44
CA VAL A 94 1.66 -12.18 23.95
C VAL A 94 0.99 -13.02 25.03
N SER A 95 0.32 -12.40 25.98
CA SER A 95 -0.37 -13.08 27.07
C SER A 95 -1.60 -13.89 26.62
N HIS A 96 -2.17 -13.58 25.45
CA HIS A 96 -3.32 -14.28 24.90
C HIS A 96 -3.37 -14.15 23.37
N PRO A 97 -3.64 -15.22 22.61
CA PRO A 97 -3.65 -15.20 21.13
C PRO A 97 -4.61 -14.15 20.52
N VAL A 98 -5.74 -13.87 21.17
CA VAL A 98 -6.72 -12.86 20.71
C VAL A 98 -6.10 -11.48 20.63
N LYS A 99 -5.16 -11.11 21.50
CA LYS A 99 -4.48 -9.82 21.43
C LYS A 99 -3.71 -9.65 20.12
N GLN A 100 -3.00 -10.70 19.71
CA GLN A 100 -2.29 -10.70 18.45
C GLN A 100 -3.25 -10.63 17.25
N GLY A 101 -4.38 -11.35 17.30
CA GLY A 101 -5.42 -11.25 16.29
C GLY A 101 -5.98 -9.84 16.13
N LEU A 102 -6.23 -9.13 17.23
CA LEU A 102 -6.67 -7.72 17.21
C LEU A 102 -5.62 -6.79 16.61
N VAL A 103 -4.34 -7.01 16.91
CA VAL A 103 -3.23 -6.23 16.32
C VAL A 103 -3.17 -6.45 14.80
N GLN A 104 -3.32 -7.69 14.33
CA GLN A 104 -3.35 -7.99 12.90
C GLN A 104 -4.57 -7.35 12.21
N MET A 105 -5.74 -7.39 12.83
CA MET A 105 -6.93 -6.72 12.31
C MET A 105 -6.72 -5.20 12.18
N LEU A 106 -6.11 -4.57 13.19
CA LEU A 106 -5.78 -3.15 13.15
C LEU A 106 -4.75 -2.83 12.06
N SER A 107 -3.76 -3.69 11.86
CA SER A 107 -2.75 -3.55 10.79
C SER A 107 -3.40 -3.53 9.40
N VAL A 108 -4.30 -4.48 9.12
CA VAL A 108 -5.06 -4.54 7.86
C VAL A 108 -5.92 -3.29 7.66
N PHE A 109 -6.55 -2.81 8.73
CA PHE A 109 -7.34 -1.58 8.70
C PHE A 109 -6.48 -0.35 8.33
N ILE A 110 -5.31 -0.21 8.94
CA ILE A 110 -4.38 0.89 8.67
C ILE A 110 -3.86 0.80 7.23
N ASP A 111 -3.45 -0.38 6.77
CA ASP A 111 -2.96 -0.55 5.41
C ASP A 111 -4.02 -0.16 4.38
N THR A 112 -5.22 -0.70 4.51
CA THR A 112 -6.29 -0.49 3.53
C THR A 112 -6.85 0.92 3.57
N LEU A 113 -7.21 1.44 4.75
CA LEU A 113 -7.87 2.73 4.86
C LEU A 113 -6.92 3.93 4.84
N LEU A 114 -5.68 3.78 5.29
CA LEU A 114 -4.74 4.89 5.27
C LEU A 114 -3.82 4.82 4.05
N LEU A 115 -3.04 3.77 3.89
CA LEU A 115 -2.01 3.73 2.85
C LEU A 115 -2.61 3.56 1.44
N CYS A 116 -3.51 2.61 1.25
CA CYS A 116 -4.12 2.38 -0.06
C CYS A 116 -4.99 3.56 -0.48
N THR A 117 -5.79 4.13 0.44
CA THR A 117 -6.62 5.31 0.15
C THR A 117 -5.76 6.54 -0.15
N ALA A 118 -4.68 6.77 0.62
CA ALA A 118 -3.76 7.86 0.38
C ALA A 118 -3.14 7.77 -1.03
N THR A 119 -2.71 6.57 -1.44
CA THR A 119 -2.18 6.32 -2.79
C THR A 119 -3.22 6.59 -3.87
N ALA A 120 -4.44 6.07 -3.69
CA ALA A 120 -5.53 6.27 -4.65
C ALA A 120 -5.87 7.75 -4.80
N MET A 121 -6.04 8.47 -3.70
CA MET A 121 -6.34 9.90 -3.72
C MET A 121 -5.21 10.71 -4.36
N MET A 122 -3.96 10.39 -4.06
CA MET A 122 -2.79 11.03 -4.65
C MET A 122 -2.76 10.86 -6.17
N CYS A 123 -2.98 9.65 -6.67
CA CYS A 123 -2.98 9.38 -8.11
C CYS A 123 -4.18 10.00 -8.83
N MET A 124 -5.37 9.90 -8.25
CA MET A 124 -6.60 10.39 -8.88
C MET A 124 -6.72 11.91 -8.84
N SER A 125 -6.19 12.58 -7.80
CA SER A 125 -6.22 14.05 -7.70
C SER A 125 -5.26 14.73 -8.67
N SER A 126 -4.22 14.04 -9.16
CA SER A 126 -3.26 14.60 -10.12
C SER A 126 -3.86 14.86 -11.51
N GLY A 127 -5.04 14.29 -11.81
CA GLY A 127 -5.70 14.44 -13.12
C GLY A 127 -5.08 13.63 -14.25
N ILE A 128 -4.08 12.80 -13.97
CA ILE A 128 -3.48 11.91 -14.99
C ILE A 128 -4.30 10.63 -15.07
N ASP A 129 -4.91 10.40 -16.24
CA ASP A 129 -5.60 9.14 -16.50
C ASP A 129 -4.61 7.99 -16.71
N PRO A 130 -4.91 6.80 -16.14
CA PRO A 130 -4.09 5.62 -16.35
C PRO A 130 -4.21 5.16 -17.81
N ALA A 131 -3.23 5.50 -18.63
CA ALA A 131 -3.10 4.93 -19.98
C ALA A 131 -2.61 3.48 -19.89
N LYS A 132 -2.80 2.69 -20.98
CA LYS A 132 -2.36 1.28 -21.00
C LYS A 132 -0.87 1.08 -20.68
N GLU A 133 -0.05 2.08 -20.93
CA GLU A 133 1.40 2.07 -20.68
C GLU A 133 1.79 2.59 -19.29
N LEU A 134 0.87 3.31 -18.61
CA LEU A 134 1.08 3.89 -17.28
C LEU A 134 0.27 3.11 -16.24
N GLN A 135 0.73 1.92 -15.88
CA GLN A 135 0.08 1.10 -14.84
C GLN A 135 1.01 0.88 -13.65
N GLY A 136 0.44 0.88 -12.44
CA GLY A 136 1.19 0.63 -11.22
C GLY A 136 2.16 1.76 -10.87
N ALA A 137 3.41 1.42 -10.59
CA ALA A 137 4.43 2.37 -10.13
C ALA A 137 4.72 3.53 -11.11
N PRO A 138 4.79 3.31 -12.44
CA PRO A 138 4.91 4.41 -13.40
C PRO A 138 3.78 5.44 -13.32
N TRP A 139 2.54 5.01 -13.05
CA TRP A 139 1.42 5.94 -12.88
C TRP A 139 1.56 6.79 -11.61
N VAL A 140 1.95 6.17 -10.49
CA VAL A 140 2.23 6.89 -9.24
C VAL A 140 3.36 7.89 -9.45
N GLN A 141 4.40 7.51 -10.18
CA GLN A 141 5.54 8.37 -10.49
C GLN A 141 5.15 9.58 -11.34
N ALA A 142 4.34 9.37 -12.39
CA ALA A 142 3.84 10.44 -13.24
C ALA A 142 2.92 11.40 -12.46
N SER A 143 2.03 10.87 -11.62
CA SER A 143 1.14 11.66 -10.76
C SER A 143 1.90 12.54 -9.77
N LEU A 144 2.96 12.02 -9.18
CA LEU A 144 3.84 12.81 -8.31
C LEU A 144 4.68 13.83 -9.07
N GLN A 145 5.11 13.49 -10.28
CA GLN A 145 5.86 14.43 -11.12
C GLN A 145 5.02 15.63 -11.53
N GLU A 146 3.75 15.43 -11.86
CA GLU A 146 2.82 16.52 -12.18
C GLU A 146 2.59 17.45 -10.96
N SER A 147 2.43 16.87 -9.78
CA SER A 147 2.10 17.63 -8.56
C SER A 147 3.29 18.26 -7.87
N LEU A 148 4.45 17.59 -7.84
CA LEU A 148 5.64 17.97 -7.08
C LEU A 148 6.87 18.26 -7.97
N GLY A 149 6.71 18.21 -9.30
CA GLY A 149 7.81 18.40 -10.24
C GLY A 149 8.88 17.31 -10.09
N SER A 150 10.15 17.69 -10.25
CA SER A 150 11.28 16.73 -10.22
C SER A 150 11.49 16.02 -8.87
N PHE A 151 10.92 16.54 -7.78
CA PHE A 151 11.01 15.89 -6.46
C PHE A 151 10.17 14.60 -6.38
N GLY A 152 9.01 14.59 -7.06
CA GLY A 152 8.07 13.47 -7.03
C GLY A 152 8.68 12.12 -7.41
N PRO A 153 9.28 12.01 -8.59
CA PRO A 153 9.92 10.76 -9.04
C PRO A 153 11.05 10.28 -8.12
N ILE A 154 11.84 11.21 -7.58
CA ILE A 154 12.93 10.85 -6.65
C ILE A 154 12.34 10.28 -5.36
N PHE A 155 11.34 10.96 -4.79
CA PHE A 155 10.70 10.51 -3.56
C PHE A 155 10.09 9.11 -3.70
N ILE A 156 9.30 8.86 -4.75
CA ILE A 156 8.65 7.55 -4.93
C ILE A 156 9.67 6.45 -5.19
N THR A 157 10.75 6.73 -5.92
CA THR A 157 11.82 5.76 -6.15
C THR A 157 12.49 5.36 -4.83
N VAL A 158 12.82 6.32 -3.98
CA VAL A 158 13.40 6.08 -2.65
C VAL A 158 12.40 5.31 -1.77
N ALA A 159 11.14 5.73 -1.74
CA ALA A 159 10.09 5.04 -0.99
C ALA A 159 9.93 3.59 -1.43
N MET A 160 9.91 3.31 -2.74
CA MET A 160 9.81 1.96 -3.28
C MET A 160 11.00 1.08 -2.90
N VAL A 161 12.22 1.63 -2.88
CA VAL A 161 13.41 0.90 -2.42
C VAL A 161 13.25 0.51 -0.95
N PHE A 162 12.78 1.41 -0.10
CA PHE A 162 12.52 1.11 1.32
C PHE A 162 11.39 0.09 1.49
N PHE A 163 10.29 0.22 0.76
CA PHE A 163 9.19 -0.76 0.79
C PHE A 163 9.66 -2.15 0.35
N ALA A 164 10.40 -2.24 -0.75
CA ALA A 164 10.97 -3.49 -1.23
C ALA A 164 11.95 -4.10 -0.23
N PHE A 165 12.80 -3.27 0.39
CA PHE A 165 13.74 -3.70 1.41
C PHE A 165 13.06 -4.25 2.66
N THR A 166 12.04 -3.57 3.17
CA THR A 166 11.28 -4.03 4.34
C THR A 166 10.48 -5.29 4.05
N THR A 167 9.92 -5.43 2.85
CA THR A 167 9.25 -6.66 2.39
C THR A 167 10.22 -7.85 2.33
N LEU A 168 11.43 -7.62 1.81
CA LEU A 168 12.48 -8.64 1.78
C LEU A 168 12.86 -9.09 3.20
N LEU A 169 13.01 -8.15 4.13
CA LEU A 169 13.30 -8.48 5.54
C LEU A 169 12.15 -9.25 6.19
N GLY A 170 10.90 -8.90 5.90
CA GLY A 170 9.72 -9.63 6.37
C GLY A 170 9.71 -11.07 5.87
N ASN A 171 9.96 -11.29 4.58
CA ASN A 171 10.04 -12.63 4.00
C ASN A 171 11.18 -13.47 4.62
N CYS A 172 12.34 -12.87 4.89
CA CYS A 172 13.43 -13.54 5.60
C CYS A 172 13.03 -13.93 7.02
N PHE A 173 12.30 -13.07 7.73
CA PHE A 173 11.77 -13.36 9.07
C PHE A 173 10.78 -14.53 9.06
N TYR A 174 9.91 -14.61 8.03
CA TYR A 174 9.00 -15.75 7.88
C TYR A 174 9.75 -17.06 7.64
N CYS A 175 10.83 -17.03 6.86
CA CYS A 175 11.69 -18.22 6.66
C CYS A 175 12.37 -18.64 7.96
N ASP A 176 12.90 -17.71 8.75
CA ASP A 176 13.53 -18.02 10.04
C ASP A 176 12.56 -18.65 11.04
N ASN A 177 11.28 -18.27 11.00
CA ASN A 177 10.25 -18.82 11.88
C ASN A 177 9.77 -20.22 11.47
N LEU A 178 10.04 -20.66 10.24
CA LEU A 178 9.68 -21.97 9.73
C LEU A 178 10.75 -23.04 9.94
N LEU A 179 11.97 -22.64 10.28
CA LEU A 179 13.12 -23.51 10.58
C LEU A 179 13.22 -23.79 12.07
#